data_c322e5bdc0c7e92ed83eb51fa3942258
#
_entry.id   c322e5bdc0c7e92ed83eb51fa3942258
#
_cell.length_a   1.000
_cell.length_b   1.000
_cell.length_c   1.000
_cell.angle_alpha   90.00
_cell.angle_beta   90.00
_cell.angle_gamma   90.00
#
_symmetry.space_group_name_H-M   'P 1'
#
loop_
_entity.id
_entity.type
_entity.pdbx_description
1 polymer ?
#
loop_
_entity_poly.entity_id
_entity_poly.type
_entity_poly.pdbx_seq_one_letter_code
_entity_poly.pdbx_strand_id
1 'polypeptide(L)'
;QEEVIRLIINVEAQTKFKPGYPLTKRAIYYCSRMISAQHGPIFTKSEYGKIRKVYSIWICTQPSDGFENTLTRYSIKPEQLIGEAQEETENYDLMSVVMICLGKPGTENHKGILKFMEVLLSSTRSGSEKKKILEEEFGVAMSEELEREVLEVCNLSQGVRAEGREEGRQEGRWEGILEGIRATVRT
;
A
#
# COMPACT_ATOMS: atom_id res chain seq x y z
N GLN A 1 13.07 24.33 -20.56
CA GLN A 1 13.03 24.15 -19.10
C GLN A 1 12.53 22.73 -18.84
N GLU A 2 13.35 21.88 -18.23
CA GLU A 2 12.89 20.57 -17.75
C GLU A 2 11.86 20.83 -16.63
N GLU A 3 10.66 20.39 -16.83
CA GLU A 3 9.59 20.45 -15.85
C GLU A 3 9.85 19.37 -14.79
N VAL A 4 10.37 19.78 -13.63
CA VAL A 4 10.67 18.87 -12.53
C VAL A 4 9.36 18.47 -11.86
N ILE A 5 8.86 17.29 -12.15
CA ILE A 5 7.70 16.70 -11.47
C ILE A 5 8.12 16.32 -10.04
N ARG A 6 7.55 17.00 -9.05
CA ARG A 6 7.80 16.70 -7.62
C ARG A 6 6.58 16.00 -7.04
N LEU A 7 6.71 14.70 -6.77
CA LEU A 7 5.68 13.88 -6.17
C LEU A 7 5.97 13.66 -4.68
N ILE A 8 4.92 13.68 -3.85
CA ILE A 8 4.99 13.27 -2.44
C ILE A 8 4.28 11.93 -2.35
N ILE A 9 5.07 10.87 -2.16
CA ILE A 9 4.57 9.49 -2.20
C ILE A 9 4.94 8.77 -0.91
N ASN A 10 3.97 8.09 -0.31
CA ASN A 10 4.16 7.08 0.72
C ASN A 10 3.82 5.71 0.13
N VAL A 11 4.71 4.72 0.31
CA VAL A 11 4.48 3.34 -0.13
C VAL A 11 4.57 2.43 1.08
N GLU A 12 3.53 1.66 1.32
CA GLU A 12 3.42 0.72 2.45
C GLU A 12 3.19 -0.69 1.93
N ALA A 13 4.02 -1.64 2.34
CA ALA A 13 3.77 -3.05 2.14
C ALA A 13 3.04 -3.62 3.37
N GLN A 14 1.88 -4.19 3.16
CA GLN A 14 1.03 -4.69 4.25
C GLN A 14 0.66 -6.16 4.02
N THR A 15 0.93 -6.99 5.01
CA THR A 15 0.60 -8.42 4.93
C THR A 15 -0.91 -8.65 5.09
N LYS A 16 -1.52 -8.07 6.12
CA LYS A 16 -2.95 -8.22 6.40
C LYS A 16 -3.73 -7.00 5.91
N PHE A 17 -4.81 -7.22 5.16
CA PHE A 17 -5.70 -6.14 4.69
C PHE A 17 -6.56 -5.54 5.82
N LYS A 18 -6.84 -6.30 6.86
CA LYS A 18 -7.60 -5.86 8.05
C LYS A 18 -6.82 -6.16 9.33
N PRO A 19 -5.85 -5.33 9.70
CA PRO A 19 -5.07 -5.49 10.93
C PRO A 19 -5.82 -4.97 12.18
N GLY A 20 -7.13 -5.26 12.30
CA GLY A 20 -8.01 -4.71 13.36
C GLY A 20 -8.72 -3.40 12.99
N TYR A 21 -8.37 -2.77 11.85
CA TYR A 21 -8.99 -1.56 11.31
C TYR A 21 -8.94 -1.52 9.78
N PRO A 22 -9.80 -0.70 9.11
CA PRO A 22 -9.76 -0.53 7.66
C PRO A 22 -8.51 0.21 7.20
N LEU A 23 -7.67 -0.43 6.38
CA LEU A 23 -6.46 0.19 5.82
C LEU A 23 -6.75 1.48 5.04
N THR A 24 -7.87 1.55 4.35
CA THR A 24 -8.29 2.75 3.61
C THR A 24 -8.36 3.98 4.53
N LYS A 25 -8.88 3.82 5.76
CA LYS A 25 -8.90 4.92 6.74
C LYS A 25 -7.50 5.38 7.13
N ARG A 26 -6.58 4.43 7.36
CA ARG A 26 -5.19 4.72 7.67
C ARG A 26 -4.49 5.42 6.50
N ALA A 27 -4.75 4.97 5.28
CA ALA A 27 -4.17 5.57 4.08
C ALA A 27 -4.65 7.01 3.84
N ILE A 28 -5.95 7.28 4.05
CA ILE A 28 -6.51 8.64 4.01
C ILE A 28 -5.88 9.52 5.10
N TYR A 29 -5.73 8.99 6.31
CA TYR A 29 -5.06 9.71 7.39
C TYR A 29 -3.61 10.06 7.03
N TYR A 30 -2.87 9.16 6.38
CA TYR A 30 -1.51 9.43 5.92
C TYR A 30 -1.48 10.52 4.84
N CYS A 31 -2.40 10.50 3.88
CA CYS A 31 -2.55 11.58 2.91
C CYS A 31 -2.79 12.93 3.60
N SER A 32 -3.70 12.96 4.57
CA SER A 32 -4.01 14.19 5.32
C SER A 32 -2.78 14.72 6.08
N ARG A 33 -1.98 13.84 6.68
CA ARG A 33 -0.73 14.21 7.32
C ARG A 33 0.30 14.74 6.35
N MET A 34 0.45 14.12 5.17
CA MET A 34 1.36 14.57 4.13
C MET A 34 0.95 15.93 3.56
N ILE A 35 -0.35 16.20 3.42
CA ILE A 35 -0.86 17.53 3.03
C ILE A 35 -0.52 18.54 4.13
N SER A 36 -0.87 18.25 5.39
CA SER A 36 -0.62 19.14 6.52
C SER A 36 0.87 19.43 6.72
N ALA A 37 1.75 18.45 6.52
CA ALA A 37 3.19 18.60 6.65
C ALA A 37 3.83 19.49 5.60
N GLN A 38 3.11 19.90 4.56
CA GLN A 38 3.58 20.85 3.56
C GLN A 38 3.60 22.29 4.09
N HIS A 39 2.82 22.57 5.15
CA HIS A 39 2.88 23.89 5.78
C HIS A 39 4.24 24.11 6.46
N GLY A 40 4.86 25.21 6.13
CA GLY A 40 6.24 25.55 6.50
C GLY A 40 7.25 25.24 5.37
N PRO A 41 7.45 23.96 5.01
CA PRO A 41 8.44 23.63 3.97
C PRO A 41 8.04 23.99 2.53
N ILE A 42 6.76 23.95 2.18
CA ILE A 42 6.28 24.16 0.81
C ILE A 42 5.49 25.45 0.69
N PHE A 43 4.64 25.76 1.65
CA PHE A 43 3.87 26.98 1.67
C PHE A 43 3.79 27.58 3.07
N THR A 44 3.59 28.89 3.16
CA THR A 44 3.42 29.61 4.42
C THR A 44 2.24 30.58 4.30
N LYS A 45 1.70 30.99 5.43
CA LYS A 45 0.54 31.90 5.50
C LYS A 45 -0.61 31.41 4.62
N SER A 46 -1.10 32.20 3.69
CA SER A 46 -2.24 31.90 2.80
C SER A 46 -1.84 31.41 1.40
N GLU A 47 -0.61 30.95 1.21
CA GLU A 47 -0.11 30.46 -0.08
C GLU A 47 -0.63 29.04 -0.42
N TYR A 48 -1.91 28.75 -0.17
CA TYR A 48 -2.51 27.42 -0.36
C TYR A 48 -2.41 26.89 -1.78
N GLY A 49 -2.30 27.75 -2.80
CA GLY A 49 -2.08 27.34 -4.19
C GLY A 49 -0.76 26.61 -4.43
N LYS A 50 0.16 26.59 -3.45
CA LYS A 50 1.41 25.81 -3.53
C LYS A 50 1.28 24.37 -3.00
N ILE A 51 0.13 24.00 -2.45
CA ILE A 51 -0.11 22.65 -1.95
C ILE A 51 0.02 21.66 -3.11
N ARG A 52 0.79 20.61 -2.90
CA ARG A 52 1.05 19.57 -3.89
C ARG A 52 0.22 18.36 -3.57
N LYS A 53 -0.23 17.68 -4.63
CA LYS A 53 -0.90 16.40 -4.54
C LYS A 53 -0.01 15.36 -3.86
N VAL A 54 -0.62 14.54 -3.01
CA VAL A 54 0.03 13.45 -2.31
C VAL A 54 -0.55 12.10 -2.73
N TYR A 55 0.29 11.07 -2.71
CA TYR A 55 -0.08 9.70 -3.01
C TYR A 55 0.26 8.81 -1.82
N SER A 56 -0.67 7.95 -1.41
CA SER A 56 -0.44 6.88 -0.45
C SER A 56 -0.74 5.55 -1.13
N ILE A 57 0.31 4.77 -1.42
CA ILE A 57 0.25 3.52 -2.16
C ILE A 57 0.40 2.37 -1.17
N TRP A 58 -0.54 1.45 -1.19
CA TRP A 58 -0.60 0.29 -0.29
C TRP A 58 -0.58 -0.99 -1.09
N ILE A 59 0.39 -1.85 -0.80
CA ILE A 59 0.55 -3.15 -1.45
C ILE A 59 0.18 -4.23 -0.44
N CYS A 60 -0.98 -4.85 -0.63
CA CYS A 60 -1.49 -5.89 0.25
C CYS A 60 -1.17 -7.26 -0.35
N THR A 61 -0.27 -7.99 0.30
CA THR A 61 0.18 -9.31 -0.18
C THR A 61 -0.76 -10.44 0.22
N GLN A 62 -1.62 -10.23 1.25
CA GLN A 62 -2.64 -11.16 1.70
C GLN A 62 -3.96 -10.40 1.91
N PRO A 63 -4.66 -10.03 0.83
CA PRO A 63 -5.96 -9.36 0.95
C PRO A 63 -7.02 -10.29 1.53
N SER A 64 -8.10 -9.70 2.03
CA SER A 64 -9.30 -10.47 2.40
C SER A 64 -9.98 -11.03 1.15
N ASP A 65 -10.74 -12.12 1.32
CA ASP A 65 -11.53 -12.72 0.23
C ASP A 65 -12.38 -11.68 -0.50
N GLY A 66 -12.38 -11.72 -1.82
CA GLY A 66 -13.06 -10.77 -2.70
C GLY A 66 -12.30 -9.48 -3.00
N PHE A 67 -11.11 -9.28 -2.42
CA PHE A 67 -10.22 -8.15 -2.74
C PHE A 67 -9.00 -8.55 -3.57
N GLU A 68 -8.80 -9.85 -3.80
CA GLU A 68 -7.66 -10.35 -4.56
C GLU A 68 -7.67 -9.82 -6.00
N ASN A 69 -6.49 -9.59 -6.52
CA ASN A 69 -6.29 -9.12 -7.90
C ASN A 69 -6.99 -7.80 -8.21
N THR A 70 -7.02 -6.89 -7.23
CA THR A 70 -7.63 -5.58 -7.43
C THR A 70 -6.61 -4.46 -7.33
N LEU A 71 -6.86 -3.41 -8.12
CA LEU A 71 -6.20 -2.12 -8.07
C LEU A 71 -7.29 -1.05 -7.94
N THR A 72 -7.36 -0.43 -6.77
CA THR A 72 -8.40 0.57 -6.47
C THR A 72 -7.77 1.90 -6.11
N ARG A 73 -8.24 2.97 -6.75
CA ARG A 73 -7.87 4.34 -6.42
C ARG A 73 -9.02 5.05 -5.72
N TYR A 74 -8.73 5.68 -4.59
CA TYR A 74 -9.60 6.62 -3.89
C TYR A 74 -9.04 8.03 -4.10
N SER A 75 -9.87 8.95 -4.55
CA SER A 75 -9.51 10.35 -4.83
C SER A 75 -10.67 11.27 -4.53
N ILE A 76 -10.41 12.54 -4.36
CA ILE A 76 -11.45 13.56 -4.18
C ILE A 76 -12.06 13.85 -5.56
N LYS A 77 -13.39 13.89 -5.61
CA LYS A 77 -14.15 14.29 -6.80
C LYS A 77 -15.27 15.23 -6.39
N PRO A 78 -15.55 16.28 -7.15
CA PRO A 78 -16.68 17.14 -6.89
C PRO A 78 -18.00 16.42 -7.22
N GLU A 79 -19.04 16.72 -6.46
CA GLU A 79 -20.42 16.37 -6.74
C GLU A 79 -21.23 17.65 -6.80
N GLN A 80 -21.82 17.95 -7.96
CA GLN A 80 -22.63 19.15 -8.16
C GLN A 80 -24.02 18.94 -7.56
N LEU A 81 -24.27 19.49 -6.38
CA LEU A 81 -25.56 19.34 -5.68
C LEU A 81 -26.60 20.34 -6.18
N ILE A 82 -26.20 21.57 -6.49
CA ILE A 82 -27.07 22.62 -7.04
C ILE A 82 -26.21 23.49 -7.97
N GLY A 83 -26.67 23.68 -9.20
CA GLY A 83 -25.96 24.45 -10.21
C GLY A 83 -24.69 23.74 -10.71
N GLU A 84 -23.96 24.43 -11.57
CA GLU A 84 -22.67 23.94 -12.11
C GLU A 84 -21.56 24.89 -11.76
N ALA A 85 -20.57 24.41 -11.02
CA ALA A 85 -19.33 25.14 -10.73
C ALA A 85 -18.16 24.41 -11.43
N GLN A 86 -17.37 25.15 -12.17
CA GLN A 86 -16.15 24.63 -12.79
C GLN A 86 -14.95 25.03 -11.92
N GLU A 87 -14.28 24.03 -11.36
CA GLU A 87 -13.03 24.20 -10.63
C GLU A 87 -11.96 23.33 -11.27
N GLU A 88 -10.74 23.85 -11.37
CA GLU A 88 -9.60 23.11 -11.92
C GLU A 88 -9.28 21.90 -11.08
N THR A 89 -9.06 20.74 -11.72
CA THR A 89 -8.81 19.46 -11.04
C THR A 89 -7.64 19.54 -10.06
N GLU A 90 -6.62 20.34 -10.38
CA GLU A 90 -5.44 20.53 -9.54
C GLU A 90 -5.74 21.21 -8.20
N ASN A 91 -6.85 21.92 -8.08
CA ASN A 91 -7.23 22.64 -6.87
C ASN A 91 -7.96 21.75 -5.85
N TYR A 92 -8.53 20.62 -6.25
CA TYR A 92 -9.28 19.74 -5.34
C TYR A 92 -8.77 18.30 -5.29
N ASP A 93 -8.22 17.73 -6.37
CA ASP A 93 -7.69 16.36 -6.40
C ASP A 93 -6.30 16.29 -5.75
N LEU A 94 -6.20 16.73 -4.50
CA LEU A 94 -4.95 16.87 -3.77
C LEU A 94 -4.46 15.58 -3.12
N MET A 95 -5.25 14.50 -3.12
CA MET A 95 -4.82 13.21 -2.58
C MET A 95 -5.31 12.03 -3.41
N SER A 96 -4.49 11.00 -3.48
CA SER A 96 -4.86 9.70 -4.05
C SER A 96 -4.35 8.59 -3.13
N VAL A 97 -5.26 7.73 -2.69
CA VAL A 97 -4.92 6.45 -2.08
C VAL A 97 -5.01 5.37 -3.15
N VAL A 98 -3.95 4.59 -3.32
CA VAL A 98 -3.91 3.46 -4.25
C VAL A 98 -3.76 2.18 -3.45
N MET A 99 -4.77 1.30 -3.52
CA MET A 99 -4.78 -0.01 -2.88
C MET A 99 -4.50 -1.07 -3.94
N ILE A 100 -3.36 -1.74 -3.84
CA ILE A 100 -2.93 -2.83 -4.70
C ILE A 100 -3.08 -4.12 -3.90
N CYS A 101 -4.08 -4.91 -4.20
CA CYS A 101 -4.34 -6.18 -3.53
C CYS A 101 -3.89 -7.32 -4.44
N LEU A 102 -2.82 -8.00 -4.05
CA LEU A 102 -2.26 -9.09 -4.82
C LEU A 102 -3.12 -10.35 -4.67
N GLY A 103 -3.05 -11.25 -5.65
CA GLY A 103 -3.70 -12.54 -5.55
C GLY A 103 -2.79 -13.60 -4.92
N LYS A 104 -3.31 -14.82 -4.83
CA LYS A 104 -2.51 -15.97 -4.37
C LYS A 104 -1.46 -16.33 -5.42
N PRO A 105 -0.22 -16.60 -5.02
CA PRO A 105 0.82 -17.02 -5.95
C PRO A 105 0.40 -18.25 -6.77
N GLY A 106 0.71 -18.23 -8.07
CA GLY A 106 0.41 -19.36 -8.97
C GLY A 106 -1.03 -19.44 -9.47
N THR A 107 -1.91 -18.48 -9.18
CA THR A 107 -3.23 -18.41 -9.82
C THR A 107 -3.10 -17.77 -11.21
N GLU A 108 -3.71 -18.38 -12.24
CA GLU A 108 -3.56 -17.98 -13.65
C GLU A 108 -4.19 -16.61 -13.98
N ASN A 109 -4.94 -16.02 -13.07
CA ASN A 109 -5.71 -14.80 -13.31
C ASN A 109 -4.90 -13.49 -13.18
N HIS A 110 -3.60 -13.57 -12.91
CA HIS A 110 -2.75 -12.40 -12.76
C HIS A 110 -2.17 -11.98 -14.11
N LYS A 111 -2.38 -10.73 -14.50
CA LYS A 111 -1.78 -10.12 -15.70
C LYS A 111 -1.23 -8.73 -15.37
N GLY A 112 -0.29 -8.27 -16.20
CA GLY A 112 0.27 -6.93 -16.11
C GLY A 112 0.91 -6.63 -14.76
N ILE A 113 0.68 -5.42 -14.24
CA ILE A 113 1.34 -4.92 -13.02
C ILE A 113 1.05 -5.78 -11.78
N LEU A 114 -0.14 -6.36 -11.65
CA LEU A 114 -0.48 -7.20 -10.49
C LEU A 114 0.34 -8.49 -10.48
N LYS A 115 0.54 -9.13 -11.65
CA LYS A 115 1.41 -10.30 -11.76
C LYS A 115 2.86 -9.93 -11.51
N PHE A 116 3.33 -8.82 -12.08
CA PHE A 116 4.68 -8.33 -11.83
C PHE A 116 4.95 -8.15 -10.35
N MET A 117 4.07 -7.45 -9.64
CA MET A 117 4.20 -7.21 -8.20
C MET A 117 4.06 -8.49 -7.37
N GLU A 118 3.18 -9.42 -7.78
CA GLU A 118 3.07 -10.73 -7.13
C GLU A 118 4.38 -11.50 -7.23
N VAL A 119 4.96 -11.60 -8.42
CA VAL A 119 6.24 -12.29 -8.65
C VAL A 119 7.35 -11.64 -7.84
N LEU A 120 7.46 -10.30 -7.90
CA LEU A 120 8.51 -9.56 -7.20
C LEU A 120 8.44 -9.75 -5.68
N LEU A 121 7.25 -9.63 -5.10
CA LEU A 121 7.01 -9.64 -3.65
C LEU A 121 6.67 -11.03 -3.08
N SER A 122 6.55 -12.06 -3.92
CA SER A 122 6.28 -13.42 -3.47
C SER A 122 7.40 -13.93 -2.56
N SER A 123 7.01 -14.47 -1.41
CA SER A 123 7.92 -15.18 -0.49
C SER A 123 7.92 -16.70 -0.71
N THR A 124 7.10 -17.20 -1.64
CA THR A 124 6.98 -18.63 -1.94
C THR A 124 7.71 -19.04 -3.23
N ARG A 125 8.00 -18.07 -4.12
CA ARG A 125 8.77 -18.33 -5.33
C ARG A 125 10.26 -18.27 -5.04
N SER A 126 11.02 -19.20 -5.65
CA SER A 126 12.49 -19.15 -5.62
C SER A 126 13.03 -17.97 -6.45
N GLY A 127 14.25 -17.53 -6.17
CA GLY A 127 14.91 -16.47 -6.96
C GLY A 127 15.01 -16.82 -8.44
N SER A 128 15.30 -18.10 -8.77
CA SER A 128 15.37 -18.58 -10.14
C SER A 128 14.04 -18.54 -10.88
N GLU A 129 12.94 -18.88 -10.21
CA GLU A 129 11.57 -18.76 -10.78
C GLU A 129 11.20 -17.29 -11.02
N LYS A 130 11.50 -16.41 -10.07
CA LYS A 130 11.27 -14.96 -10.22
C LYS A 130 12.05 -14.41 -11.41
N LYS A 131 13.35 -14.71 -11.49
CA LYS A 131 14.21 -14.30 -12.59
C LYS A 131 13.63 -14.72 -13.93
N LYS A 132 13.29 -16.00 -14.06
CA LYS A 132 12.71 -16.54 -15.29
C LYS A 132 11.44 -15.81 -15.70
N ILE A 133 10.49 -15.61 -14.78
CA ILE A 133 9.23 -14.94 -15.11
C ILE A 133 9.46 -13.46 -15.45
N LEU A 134 10.33 -12.76 -14.71
CA LEU A 134 10.62 -11.34 -14.97
C LEU A 134 11.29 -11.14 -16.32
N GLU A 135 12.21 -12.03 -16.72
CA GLU A 135 12.87 -11.98 -18.03
C GLU A 135 11.91 -12.36 -19.17
N GLU A 136 11.24 -13.52 -19.07
CA GLU A 136 10.44 -14.09 -20.17
C GLU A 136 9.11 -13.36 -20.39
N GLU A 137 8.42 -12.95 -19.31
CA GLU A 137 7.09 -12.36 -19.43
C GLU A 137 7.10 -10.82 -19.39
N PHE A 138 8.06 -10.22 -18.70
CA PHE A 138 8.11 -8.76 -18.51
C PHE A 138 9.29 -8.10 -19.23
N GLY A 139 10.20 -8.88 -19.84
CA GLY A 139 11.34 -8.34 -20.55
C GLY A 139 12.35 -7.60 -19.65
N VAL A 140 12.36 -7.88 -18.35
CA VAL A 140 13.26 -7.25 -17.38
C VAL A 140 14.63 -7.88 -17.51
N ALA A 141 15.61 -7.12 -17.98
CA ALA A 141 17.00 -7.59 -18.01
C ALA A 141 17.54 -7.69 -16.57
N MET A 142 17.77 -8.90 -16.09
CA MET A 142 18.27 -9.17 -14.75
C MET A 142 19.79 -9.04 -14.69
N SER A 143 20.29 -7.87 -14.26
CA SER A 143 21.69 -7.70 -13.86
C SER A 143 21.98 -8.43 -12.54
N GLU A 144 23.24 -8.74 -12.25
CA GLU A 144 23.64 -9.34 -10.97
C GLU A 144 23.21 -8.48 -9.75
N GLU A 145 23.20 -7.16 -9.91
CA GLU A 145 22.77 -6.23 -8.89
C GLU A 145 21.26 -6.34 -8.66
N LEU A 146 20.45 -6.32 -9.73
CA LEU A 146 19.00 -6.45 -9.65
C LEU A 146 18.57 -7.83 -9.12
N GLU A 147 19.29 -8.89 -9.50
CA GLU A 147 19.05 -10.24 -8.98
C GLU A 147 19.25 -10.29 -7.46
N ARG A 148 20.30 -9.64 -6.95
CA ARG A 148 20.58 -9.52 -5.51
C ARG A 148 19.47 -8.75 -4.80
N GLU A 149 19.05 -7.62 -5.34
CA GLU A 149 17.95 -6.83 -4.77
C GLU A 149 16.62 -7.60 -4.75
N VAL A 150 16.29 -8.33 -5.80
CA VAL A 150 15.09 -9.18 -5.85
C VAL A 150 15.15 -10.29 -4.79
N LEU A 151 16.34 -10.84 -4.51
CA LEU A 151 16.52 -11.80 -3.41
C LEU A 151 16.41 -11.14 -2.03
N GLU A 152 16.90 -9.91 -1.87
CA GLU A 152 16.75 -9.15 -0.61
C GLU A 152 15.29 -8.79 -0.33
N VAL A 153 14.51 -8.41 -1.34
CA VAL A 153 13.05 -8.19 -1.21
C VAL A 153 12.35 -9.46 -0.75
N CYS A 154 12.83 -10.65 -1.17
CA CYS A 154 12.33 -11.93 -0.65
C CYS A 154 12.54 -12.06 0.86
N ASN A 155 13.73 -11.69 1.34
CA ASN A 155 14.08 -11.76 2.76
C ASN A 155 13.28 -10.73 3.58
N LEU A 156 13.08 -9.52 3.05
CA LEU A 156 12.25 -8.48 3.68
C LEU A 156 10.80 -8.94 3.83
N SER A 157 10.24 -9.55 2.80
CA SER A 157 8.85 -10.07 2.85
C SER A 157 8.70 -11.24 3.83
N GLN A 158 9.76 -12.03 4.06
CA GLN A 158 9.80 -13.05 5.10
C GLN A 158 9.93 -12.42 6.50
N GLY A 159 10.72 -11.38 6.66
CA GLY A 159 10.86 -10.62 7.90
C GLY A 159 9.53 -10.00 8.34
N VAL A 160 8.84 -9.28 7.45
CA VAL A 160 7.51 -8.71 7.70
C VAL A 160 6.49 -9.79 8.09
N ARG A 161 6.57 -11.00 7.51
CA ARG A 161 5.72 -12.14 7.91
C ARG A 161 6.06 -12.66 9.30
N ALA A 162 7.33 -12.70 9.67
CA ALA A 162 7.77 -13.16 10.98
C ALA A 162 7.32 -12.17 12.07
N GLU A 163 7.48 -10.87 11.82
CA GLU A 163 6.99 -9.81 12.72
C GLU A 163 5.48 -9.85 12.87
N GLY A 164 4.73 -9.94 11.77
CA GLY A 164 3.26 -10.04 11.82
C GLY A 164 2.74 -11.31 12.51
N ARG A 165 3.49 -12.43 12.48
CA ARG A 165 3.18 -13.64 13.27
C ARG A 165 3.44 -13.43 14.76
N GLU A 166 4.53 -12.76 15.09
CA GLU A 166 4.87 -12.48 16.49
C GLU A 166 3.90 -11.47 17.10
N GLU A 167 3.54 -10.41 16.38
CA GLU A 167 2.51 -9.46 16.80
C GLU A 167 1.16 -10.16 17.01
N GLY A 168 0.71 -10.98 16.05
CA GLY A 168 -0.55 -11.74 16.18
C GLY A 168 -0.52 -12.76 17.31
N ARG A 169 0.64 -13.32 17.64
CA ARG A 169 0.82 -14.22 18.78
C ARG A 169 0.75 -13.47 20.11
N GLN A 170 1.31 -12.28 20.17
CA GLN A 170 1.25 -11.41 21.35
C GLN A 170 -0.17 -10.89 21.57
N GLU A 171 -0.85 -10.43 20.52
CA GLU A 171 -2.26 -9.99 20.61
C GLU A 171 -3.16 -11.13 21.10
N GLY A 172 -3.07 -12.32 20.50
CA GLY A 172 -3.87 -13.48 20.93
C GLY A 172 -3.57 -13.92 22.36
N ARG A 173 -2.34 -13.76 22.84
CA ARG A 173 -1.98 -14.02 24.23
C ARG A 173 -2.62 -13.01 25.18
N TRP A 174 -2.65 -11.74 24.81
CA TRP A 174 -3.31 -10.68 25.60
C TRP A 174 -4.82 -10.85 25.62
N GLU A 175 -5.44 -11.20 24.50
CA GLU A 175 -6.87 -11.49 24.44
C GLU A 175 -7.25 -12.69 25.33
N GLY A 176 -6.47 -13.78 25.28
CA GLY A 176 -6.67 -14.92 26.15
C GLY A 176 -6.53 -14.61 27.64
N ILE A 177 -5.58 -13.75 28.02
CA ILE A 177 -5.43 -13.28 29.43
C ILE A 177 -6.66 -12.44 29.83
N LEU A 178 -7.11 -11.53 28.97
CA LEU A 178 -8.28 -10.69 29.24
C LEU A 178 -9.57 -11.51 29.34
N GLU A 179 -9.76 -12.53 28.51
CA GLU A 179 -10.90 -13.47 28.62
C GLU A 179 -10.84 -14.27 29.92
N GLY A 180 -9.65 -14.77 30.30
CA GLY A 180 -9.45 -15.46 31.56
C GLY A 180 -9.81 -14.60 32.79
N ILE A 181 -9.37 -13.34 32.78
CA ILE A 181 -9.71 -12.36 33.85
C ILE A 181 -11.22 -12.10 33.88
N ARG A 182 -11.86 -11.89 32.74
CA ARG A 182 -13.33 -11.68 32.64
C ARG A 182 -14.13 -12.88 33.13
N ALA A 183 -13.66 -14.09 32.88
CA ALA A 183 -14.31 -15.31 33.36
C ALA A 183 -14.21 -15.43 34.89
N THR A 184 -13.06 -15.03 35.47
CA THR A 184 -12.82 -15.12 36.92
C THR A 184 -13.60 -14.07 37.71
N VAL A 185 -13.89 -12.91 37.12
CA VAL A 185 -14.63 -11.81 37.78
C VAL A 185 -16.17 -12.02 37.72
N ARG A 186 -16.65 -12.96 36.90
CA ARG A 186 -18.09 -13.30 36.80
C ARG A 186 -18.55 -14.42 37.71
N THR A 187 -17.65 -14.99 38.49
CA THR A 187 -17.94 -15.95 39.57
C THR A 187 -17.92 -15.22 40.91
#